data_ae3f439259a8ff1b5ea56f243536c931
#
_entry.id   ae3f439259a8ff1b5ea56f243536c931
#
_cell.length_a   1.000
_cell.length_b   1.000
_cell.length_c   1.000
_cell.angle_alpha   90.00
_cell.angle_beta   90.00
_cell.angle_gamma   90.00
#
_symmetry.space_group_name_H-M   'P 1'
#
loop_
_entity.id
_entity.type
_entity.pdbx_description
1 polymer ?
#
loop_
_entity_poly.entity_id
_entity_poly.type
_entity_poly.pdbx_seq_one_letter_code
_entity_poly.pdbx_strand_id
1 'polypeptide(L)'
;MSDVTEGNRQGRDFVHLHIHTEYSLLDGACRIDQLMDRVKECGQSAIAITDHGVMYGCVQFYKAAKKAGIKPIIGCEVYVATRTRFDKVNKIDGNNHLILLCKNETGYKNLIKMVSAAFVEGFYSKPRVDKQLLEQYHEGLICLSACLAGEIPQAILAGDYERAKSTALWYQELFGKDNYYIELQDHGLEEDTIVLPQLIKLARETGIPMAATNDSHYLRKDDAKMQSILLCIQTGKTIQDADRMEFRTDEFYVKTTDEMYELFAMVPEACANTQKIADQCNFDFDFGHTKIPYYKAQNGMDNQEFFEKLCWDGLERRYGPDVPQSNKDRLTYEIGVVKSMGYTNYYLIVWDYINYAKSQGIPVGPGRGSGAGSIAA
;
A
#
# COMPACT_ATOMS: atom_id res chain seq x y z
N MET A 1 30.27 -33.95 2.37
CA MET A 1 30.45 -33.00 3.49
C MET A 1 29.27 -32.09 3.48
N SER A 2 28.20 -32.54 4.10
CA SER A 2 26.93 -31.84 4.17
C SER A 2 26.27 -32.38 5.46
N ASP A 3 26.57 -31.76 6.56
CA ASP A 3 25.86 -31.93 7.81
C ASP A 3 26.30 -30.78 8.75
N VAL A 4 25.76 -29.60 8.49
CA VAL A 4 25.86 -28.49 9.45
C VAL A 4 24.46 -27.88 9.60
N THR A 5 23.82 -28.22 10.73
CA THR A 5 22.81 -27.46 11.46
C THR A 5 21.38 -27.37 10.92
N GLU A 6 20.62 -28.50 11.02
CA GLU A 6 19.15 -28.44 11.21
C GLU A 6 18.72 -28.21 12.68
N GLY A 7 19.67 -28.03 13.57
CA GLY A 7 19.48 -28.22 15.04
C GLY A 7 18.96 -27.01 15.82
N ASN A 8 18.72 -25.82 15.25
CA ASN A 8 18.40 -24.65 16.08
C ASN A 8 17.32 -23.68 15.52
N ARG A 9 16.48 -24.15 14.57
CA ARG A 9 15.39 -23.33 14.00
C ARG A 9 14.07 -23.39 14.77
N GLN A 10 13.94 -24.17 15.82
CA GLN A 10 12.71 -24.23 16.61
C GLN A 10 12.51 -22.92 17.37
N GLY A 11 11.58 -22.07 16.89
CA GLY A 11 11.08 -20.90 17.59
C GLY A 11 11.66 -19.55 17.15
N ARG A 12 12.36 -19.47 16.01
CA ARG A 12 12.84 -18.21 15.45
C ARG A 12 12.09 -17.89 14.17
N ASP A 13 10.97 -17.17 14.31
CA ASP A 13 10.24 -16.62 13.17
C ASP A 13 10.59 -15.14 13.04
N PHE A 14 10.70 -14.66 11.80
CA PHE A 14 10.94 -13.26 11.47
C PHE A 14 10.14 -12.86 10.23
N VAL A 15 9.58 -11.65 10.23
CA VAL A 15 8.82 -11.10 9.13
C VAL A 15 9.35 -9.71 8.79
N HIS A 16 9.71 -9.48 7.53
CA HIS A 16 10.05 -8.14 7.06
C HIS A 16 8.79 -7.28 7.01
N LEU A 17 8.73 -6.23 7.85
CA LEU A 17 7.60 -5.31 8.00
C LEU A 17 7.83 -3.96 7.34
N HIS A 18 9.03 -3.66 6.84
CA HIS A 18 9.41 -2.44 6.16
C HIS A 18 10.17 -2.79 4.87
N ILE A 19 9.47 -2.70 3.73
CA ILE A 19 9.97 -3.13 2.42
C ILE A 19 9.49 -2.15 1.35
N HIS A 20 10.41 -1.81 0.45
CA HIS A 20 10.18 -0.97 -0.72
C HIS A 20 10.24 -1.79 -2.01
N THR A 21 9.07 -1.92 -2.65
CA THR A 21 8.95 -2.64 -3.92
C THR A 21 9.28 -1.73 -5.11
N GLU A 22 9.17 -2.26 -6.32
CA GLU A 22 9.26 -1.48 -7.57
C GLU A 22 8.24 -0.33 -7.66
N TYR A 23 7.25 -0.29 -6.76
CA TYR A 23 6.26 0.79 -6.65
C TYR A 23 6.72 1.95 -5.74
N SER A 24 7.82 1.80 -5.00
CA SER A 24 8.63 2.92 -4.49
C SER A 24 9.48 3.45 -5.64
N LEU A 25 8.84 4.22 -6.55
CA LEU A 25 9.35 4.52 -7.88
C LEU A 25 10.75 5.15 -7.86
N LEU A 26 11.67 4.54 -8.62
CA LEU A 26 13.07 4.95 -8.78
C LEU A 26 13.89 4.92 -7.48
N ASP A 27 13.45 4.12 -6.51
CA ASP A 27 14.12 3.92 -5.23
C ASP A 27 14.12 2.44 -4.83
N GLY A 28 12.93 1.84 -4.68
CA GLY A 28 12.78 0.41 -4.41
C GLY A 28 13.07 -0.45 -5.64
N ALA A 29 13.83 -1.51 -5.45
CA ALA A 29 14.20 -2.48 -6.47
C ALA A 29 13.71 -3.92 -6.15
N CYS A 30 12.89 -4.11 -5.12
CA CYS A 30 12.27 -5.39 -4.82
C CYS A 30 11.11 -5.66 -5.79
N ARG A 31 11.39 -6.32 -6.92
CA ARG A 31 10.32 -6.75 -7.83
C ARG A 31 9.45 -7.80 -7.16
N ILE A 32 8.15 -7.59 -7.18
CA ILE A 32 7.18 -8.38 -6.39
C ILE A 32 7.30 -9.89 -6.62
N ASP A 33 7.42 -10.34 -7.87
CA ASP A 33 7.51 -11.78 -8.16
C ASP A 33 8.81 -12.37 -7.58
N GLN A 34 9.93 -11.70 -7.77
CA GLN A 34 11.25 -12.09 -7.25
C GLN A 34 11.32 -11.99 -5.72
N LEU A 35 10.60 -11.03 -5.13
CA LEU A 35 10.49 -10.88 -3.68
C LEU A 35 9.83 -12.12 -3.06
N MET A 36 8.79 -12.67 -3.70
CA MET A 36 8.15 -13.89 -3.20
C MET A 36 9.11 -15.08 -3.20
N ASP A 37 9.94 -15.21 -4.24
CA ASP A 37 10.96 -16.25 -4.30
C ASP A 37 12.01 -16.05 -3.20
N ARG A 38 12.48 -14.83 -2.99
CA ARG A 38 13.45 -14.49 -1.94
C ARG A 38 12.91 -14.80 -0.54
N VAL A 39 11.66 -14.46 -0.24
CA VAL A 39 11.01 -14.75 1.05
C VAL A 39 10.97 -16.26 1.32
N LYS A 40 10.66 -17.08 0.31
CA LYS A 40 10.71 -18.55 0.40
C LYS A 40 12.12 -19.07 0.67
N GLU A 41 13.13 -18.55 -0.04
CA GLU A 41 14.53 -18.90 0.19
C GLU A 41 14.97 -18.59 1.62
N CYS A 42 14.51 -17.47 2.19
CA CYS A 42 14.75 -17.10 3.57
C CYS A 42 13.96 -17.95 4.59
N GLY A 43 13.05 -18.82 4.12
CA GLY A 43 12.18 -19.64 4.97
C GLY A 43 11.15 -18.84 5.75
N GLN A 44 10.79 -17.64 5.29
CA GLN A 44 9.82 -16.75 5.93
C GLN A 44 8.41 -17.03 5.41
N SER A 45 7.40 -16.90 6.27
CA SER A 45 5.99 -17.26 5.96
C SER A 45 5.09 -16.06 5.66
N ALA A 46 5.56 -14.84 5.94
CA ALA A 46 4.84 -13.60 5.78
C ALA A 46 5.78 -12.48 5.34
N ILE A 47 5.24 -11.42 4.75
CA ILE A 47 5.98 -10.23 4.34
C ILE A 47 5.03 -9.03 4.20
N ALA A 48 5.53 -7.84 4.49
CA ALA A 48 4.78 -6.59 4.26
C ALA A 48 5.17 -5.91 2.94
N ILE A 49 4.28 -5.03 2.46
CA ILE A 49 4.57 -3.99 1.48
C ILE A 49 4.35 -2.63 2.15
N THR A 50 5.35 -1.76 2.08
CA THR A 50 5.33 -0.43 2.73
C THR A 50 5.96 0.64 1.84
N ASP A 51 5.55 0.69 0.58
CA ASP A 51 6.07 1.64 -0.40
C ASP A 51 5.91 3.10 0.03
N HIS A 52 6.81 3.96 -0.45
CA HIS A 52 6.88 5.39 -0.14
C HIS A 52 5.62 6.17 -0.53
N GLY A 53 4.76 6.47 0.43
CA GLY A 53 3.59 7.33 0.29
C GLY A 53 2.53 6.82 -0.69
N VAL A 54 2.58 5.56 -1.12
CA VAL A 54 1.69 4.99 -2.13
C VAL A 54 1.22 3.58 -1.77
N MET A 55 0.11 3.16 -2.38
CA MET A 55 -0.45 1.81 -2.25
C MET A 55 -0.67 1.16 -3.62
N TYR A 56 0.09 1.56 -4.63
CA TYR A 56 -0.11 1.13 -6.03
C TYR A 56 0.12 -0.38 -6.22
N GLY A 57 1.10 -0.95 -5.52
CA GLY A 57 1.49 -2.35 -5.61
C GLY A 57 0.61 -3.32 -4.81
N CYS A 58 -0.27 -2.85 -3.91
CA CYS A 58 -0.94 -3.68 -2.92
C CYS A 58 -1.70 -4.88 -3.51
N VAL A 59 -2.45 -4.68 -4.59
CA VAL A 59 -3.24 -5.76 -5.22
C VAL A 59 -2.34 -6.79 -5.92
N GLN A 60 -1.32 -6.33 -6.63
CA GLN A 60 -0.36 -7.22 -7.30
C GLN A 60 0.43 -8.02 -6.25
N PHE A 61 0.94 -7.35 -5.23
CA PHE A 61 1.65 -7.96 -4.11
C PHE A 61 0.80 -9.02 -3.40
N TYR A 62 -0.44 -8.68 -3.05
CA TYR A 62 -1.36 -9.62 -2.41
C TYR A 62 -1.56 -10.89 -3.25
N LYS A 63 -1.84 -10.74 -4.56
CA LYS A 63 -2.04 -11.88 -5.46
C LYS A 63 -0.79 -12.74 -5.58
N ALA A 64 0.38 -12.12 -5.70
CA ALA A 64 1.67 -12.83 -5.78
C ALA A 64 1.96 -13.59 -4.49
N ALA A 65 1.78 -12.97 -3.32
CA ALA A 65 2.00 -13.58 -2.02
C ALA A 65 1.04 -14.77 -1.79
N LYS A 66 -0.27 -14.60 -2.03
CA LYS A 66 -1.25 -15.70 -1.92
C LYS A 66 -0.92 -16.86 -2.86
N LYS A 67 -0.55 -16.58 -4.10
CA LYS A 67 -0.10 -17.61 -5.06
C LYS A 67 1.16 -18.36 -4.58
N ALA A 68 2.04 -17.65 -3.89
CA ALA A 68 3.27 -18.21 -3.35
C ALA A 68 3.07 -18.96 -2.02
N GLY A 69 1.89 -18.89 -1.38
CA GLY A 69 1.61 -19.44 -0.06
C GLY A 69 2.21 -18.59 1.08
N ILE A 70 2.52 -17.32 0.81
CA ILE A 70 3.06 -16.34 1.76
C ILE A 70 1.92 -15.46 2.26
N LYS A 71 1.91 -15.14 3.56
CA LYS A 71 0.94 -14.21 4.14
C LYS A 71 1.29 -12.76 3.75
N PRO A 72 0.43 -12.05 2.98
CA PRO A 72 0.65 -10.66 2.66
C PRO A 72 0.22 -9.74 3.82
N ILE A 73 1.03 -8.74 4.12
CA ILE A 73 0.70 -7.66 5.05
C ILE A 73 0.69 -6.37 4.25
N ILE A 74 -0.47 -5.72 4.18
CA ILE A 74 -0.64 -4.47 3.42
C ILE A 74 -0.31 -3.29 4.32
N GLY A 75 0.51 -2.39 3.83
CA GLY A 75 0.92 -1.20 4.54
C GLY A 75 1.40 -0.09 3.60
N CYS A 76 1.94 0.96 4.17
CA CYS A 76 2.53 2.10 3.47
C CYS A 76 3.49 2.81 4.42
N GLU A 77 4.64 3.23 3.92
CA GLU A 77 5.45 4.23 4.58
C GLU A 77 4.88 5.60 4.24
N VAL A 78 4.18 6.22 5.18
CA VAL A 78 3.60 7.55 4.98
C VAL A 78 4.57 8.65 5.37
N TYR A 79 4.45 9.80 4.70
CA TYR A 79 5.19 11.01 5.04
C TYR A 79 4.36 11.87 5.99
N VAL A 80 4.80 12.04 7.23
CA VAL A 80 4.13 12.87 8.23
C VAL A 80 4.67 14.29 8.17
N ALA A 81 3.84 15.27 7.86
CA ALA A 81 4.22 16.68 7.83
C ALA A 81 4.73 17.16 9.21
N THR A 82 5.78 17.96 9.24
CA THR A 82 6.35 18.50 10.49
C THR A 82 5.40 19.42 11.23
N ARG A 83 4.46 20.09 10.54
CA ARG A 83 3.37 20.87 11.10
C ARG A 83 2.03 20.30 10.63
N THR A 84 1.36 20.96 9.71
CA THR A 84 0.14 20.44 9.09
C THR A 84 0.38 20.09 7.61
N ARG A 85 -0.45 19.23 7.05
CA ARG A 85 -0.38 18.87 5.62
C ARG A 85 -0.62 20.06 4.69
N PHE A 86 -1.22 21.14 5.20
CA PHE A 86 -1.50 22.36 4.45
C PHE A 86 -0.34 23.35 4.42
N ASP A 87 0.60 23.22 5.35
CA ASP A 87 1.77 24.10 5.44
C ASP A 87 2.80 23.72 4.36
N LYS A 88 3.25 24.70 3.55
CA LYS A 88 4.11 24.48 2.39
C LYS A 88 5.21 25.52 2.28
N VAL A 89 5.89 25.81 3.40
CA VAL A 89 6.97 26.81 3.47
C VAL A 89 8.32 26.14 3.26
N ASN A 90 9.05 26.54 2.23
CA ASN A 90 10.34 25.97 1.89
C ASN A 90 11.33 26.05 3.05
N LYS A 91 12.10 24.99 3.28
CA LYS A 91 13.09 24.80 4.36
C LYS A 91 12.51 24.79 5.79
N ILE A 92 11.20 24.97 5.95
CA ILE A 92 10.51 24.90 7.25
C ILE A 92 9.65 23.65 7.31
N ASP A 93 8.84 23.43 6.26
CA ASP A 93 7.91 22.32 6.21
C ASP A 93 8.53 21.14 5.48
N GLY A 94 8.99 20.19 6.28
CA GLY A 94 9.47 18.89 5.83
C GLY A 94 8.45 17.78 6.08
N ASN A 95 8.95 16.58 6.16
CA ASN A 95 8.20 15.40 6.54
C ASN A 95 9.10 14.42 7.27
N ASN A 96 8.49 13.54 8.06
CA ASN A 96 9.12 12.38 8.66
C ASN A 96 8.42 11.11 8.16
N HIS A 97 9.12 9.98 8.18
CA HIS A 97 8.57 8.70 7.80
C HIS A 97 7.81 8.05 8.96
N LEU A 98 6.78 7.28 8.62
CA LEU A 98 6.02 6.49 9.57
C LEU A 98 5.48 5.24 8.86
N ILE A 99 5.65 4.06 9.45
CA ILE A 99 5.13 2.83 8.89
C ILE A 99 3.72 2.55 9.43
N LEU A 100 2.78 2.32 8.53
CA LEU A 100 1.41 1.93 8.85
C LEU A 100 1.08 0.59 8.19
N LEU A 101 0.67 -0.40 8.99
CA LEU A 101 0.30 -1.74 8.54
C LEU A 101 -1.19 -1.97 8.80
N CYS A 102 -1.90 -2.52 7.82
CA CYS A 102 -3.33 -2.82 7.92
C CYS A 102 -3.56 -4.08 8.76
N LYS A 103 -4.19 -3.91 9.90
CA LYS A 103 -4.60 -4.99 10.79
C LYS A 103 -5.84 -5.74 10.26
N ASN A 104 -6.74 -5.00 9.63
CA ASN A 104 -8.03 -5.49 9.14
C ASN A 104 -8.59 -4.57 8.02
N GLU A 105 -9.83 -4.84 7.58
CA GLU A 105 -10.49 -4.06 6.53
C GLU A 105 -10.69 -2.57 6.92
N THR A 106 -10.97 -2.27 8.20
CA THR A 106 -11.09 -0.89 8.68
C THR A 106 -9.77 -0.15 8.49
N GLY A 107 -8.64 -0.76 8.90
CA GLY A 107 -7.30 -0.20 8.72
C GLY A 107 -6.96 0.03 7.25
N TYR A 108 -7.28 -0.92 6.38
CA TYR A 108 -7.07 -0.76 4.94
C TYR A 108 -7.87 0.42 4.36
N LYS A 109 -9.15 0.54 4.70
CA LYS A 109 -9.99 1.67 4.27
C LYS A 109 -9.48 3.02 4.80
N ASN A 110 -9.03 3.04 6.05
CA ASN A 110 -8.48 4.23 6.69
C ASN A 110 -7.15 4.64 6.06
N LEU A 111 -6.26 3.67 5.78
CA LEU A 111 -4.98 3.94 5.11
C LEU A 111 -5.18 4.52 3.69
N ILE A 112 -6.14 3.98 2.91
CA ILE A 112 -6.50 4.55 1.60
C ILE A 112 -6.93 6.01 1.72
N LYS A 113 -7.78 6.35 2.71
CA LYS A 113 -8.25 7.73 2.91
C LYS A 113 -7.08 8.65 3.25
N MET A 114 -6.19 8.23 4.15
CA MET A 114 -5.01 9.01 4.52
C MET A 114 -4.07 9.24 3.34
N VAL A 115 -3.73 8.18 2.61
CA VAL A 115 -2.85 8.28 1.44
C VAL A 115 -3.50 9.14 0.35
N SER A 116 -4.81 9.02 0.12
CA SER A 116 -5.53 9.88 -0.84
C SER A 116 -5.52 11.35 -0.41
N ALA A 117 -5.81 11.65 0.86
CA ALA A 117 -5.75 13.01 1.40
C ALA A 117 -4.33 13.59 1.31
N ALA A 118 -3.30 12.77 1.53
CA ALA A 118 -1.90 13.17 1.38
C ALA A 118 -1.59 13.69 -0.04
N PHE A 119 -2.15 13.06 -1.08
CA PHE A 119 -2.00 13.51 -2.46
C PHE A 119 -2.84 14.73 -2.78
N VAL A 120 -4.11 14.76 -2.35
CA VAL A 120 -5.06 15.82 -2.72
C VAL A 120 -4.81 17.11 -1.96
N GLU A 121 -4.51 17.02 -0.67
CA GLU A 121 -4.39 18.16 0.24
C GLU A 121 -2.94 18.43 0.66
N GLY A 122 -2.20 17.36 0.97
CA GLY A 122 -0.89 17.42 1.63
C GLY A 122 0.31 17.44 0.71
N PHE A 123 0.14 17.37 -0.61
CA PHE A 123 1.27 17.27 -1.52
C PHE A 123 2.16 18.52 -1.49
N TYR A 124 3.40 18.31 -1.07
CA TYR A 124 4.49 19.29 -1.13
C TYR A 124 5.81 18.52 -1.27
N SER A 125 6.31 18.37 -2.48
CA SER A 125 7.39 17.46 -2.91
C SER A 125 7.07 15.98 -2.68
N LYS A 126 6.42 15.65 -1.57
CA LYS A 126 5.94 14.30 -1.19
C LYS A 126 4.47 14.39 -0.76
N PRO A 127 3.69 13.30 -0.89
CA PRO A 127 2.32 13.24 -0.37
C PRO A 127 2.35 13.10 1.15
N ARG A 128 1.96 14.16 1.89
CA ARG A 128 2.09 14.20 3.34
C ARG A 128 0.76 14.07 4.05
N VAL A 129 0.70 13.15 4.99
CA VAL A 129 -0.30 13.12 6.05
C VAL A 129 0.11 14.06 7.19
N ASP A 130 -0.75 14.25 8.18
CA ASP A 130 -0.42 14.95 9.42
C ASP A 130 -1.06 14.27 10.64
N LYS A 131 -0.75 14.77 11.84
CA LYS A 131 -1.30 14.22 13.09
C LYS A 131 -2.82 14.24 13.13
N GLN A 132 -3.47 15.24 12.52
CA GLN A 132 -4.93 15.31 12.43
C GLN A 132 -5.53 14.14 11.64
N LEU A 133 -4.92 13.76 10.49
CA LEU A 133 -5.36 12.59 9.73
C LEU A 133 -5.10 11.28 10.48
N LEU A 134 -3.96 11.19 11.19
CA LEU A 134 -3.66 10.03 12.03
C LEU A 134 -4.70 9.88 13.16
N GLU A 135 -5.04 10.96 13.87
CA GLU A 135 -6.08 10.96 14.90
C GLU A 135 -7.44 10.50 14.35
N GLN A 136 -7.78 10.90 13.13
CA GLN A 136 -9.05 10.57 12.49
C GLN A 136 -9.12 9.13 11.96
N TYR A 137 -7.99 8.55 11.52
CA TYR A 137 -7.97 7.31 10.74
C TYR A 137 -7.02 6.23 11.27
N HIS A 138 -6.58 6.30 12.52
CA HIS A 138 -5.66 5.31 13.12
C HIS A 138 -6.29 3.92 13.36
N GLU A 139 -7.61 3.84 13.45
CA GLU A 139 -8.30 2.60 13.80
C GLU A 139 -8.00 1.49 12.77
N GLY A 140 -7.70 0.28 13.29
CA GLY A 140 -7.40 -0.90 12.47
C GLY A 140 -6.00 -0.89 11.86
N LEU A 141 -5.11 -0.01 12.32
CA LEU A 141 -3.72 0.07 11.89
C LEU A 141 -2.76 -0.31 13.02
N ILE A 142 -1.62 -0.88 12.63
CA ILE A 142 -0.42 -1.00 13.46
C ILE A 142 0.59 0.01 12.94
N CYS A 143 1.28 0.69 13.85
CA CYS A 143 2.23 1.75 13.54
C CYS A 143 3.63 1.38 14.04
N LEU A 144 4.66 1.63 13.20
CA LEU A 144 6.07 1.51 13.54
C LEU A 144 6.74 2.88 13.37
N SER A 145 7.74 3.19 14.21
CA SER A 145 8.37 4.52 14.28
C SER A 145 9.25 4.89 13.08
N ALA A 146 9.35 4.01 12.10
CA ALA A 146 10.13 4.12 10.86
C ALA A 146 11.67 4.17 11.03
N CYS A 147 12.35 4.51 9.93
CA CYS A 147 13.80 4.55 9.79
C CYS A 147 14.43 5.82 10.39
N LEU A 148 15.68 6.12 10.06
CA LEU A 148 16.36 7.35 10.49
C LEU A 148 15.61 8.64 10.10
N ALA A 149 14.76 8.60 9.07
CA ALA A 149 13.89 9.72 8.68
C ALA A 149 12.61 9.85 9.53
N GLY A 150 12.37 8.94 10.48
CA GLY A 150 11.24 9.00 11.41
C GLY A 150 11.35 10.17 12.41
N GLU A 151 10.21 10.62 12.95
CA GLU A 151 10.15 11.77 13.88
C GLU A 151 10.97 11.52 15.15
N ILE A 152 10.96 10.29 15.66
CA ILE A 152 11.69 9.91 16.88
C ILE A 152 13.20 9.82 16.65
N PRO A 153 13.71 9.08 15.64
CA PRO A 153 15.12 9.09 15.30
C PRO A 153 15.67 10.49 15.02
N GLN A 154 14.92 11.34 14.32
CA GLN A 154 15.33 12.72 14.05
C GLN A 154 15.42 13.57 15.33
N ALA A 155 14.53 13.37 16.29
CA ALA A 155 14.63 14.04 17.58
C ALA A 155 15.87 13.59 18.37
N ILE A 156 16.18 12.29 18.34
CA ILE A 156 17.41 11.75 18.97
C ILE A 156 18.67 12.33 18.33
N LEU A 157 18.75 12.36 16.99
CA LEU A 157 19.88 12.93 16.27
C LEU A 157 20.06 14.44 16.54
N ALA A 158 18.97 15.14 16.78
CA ALA A 158 18.99 16.56 17.22
C ALA A 158 19.39 16.74 18.69
N GLY A 159 19.63 15.66 19.45
CA GLY A 159 19.96 15.70 20.89
C GLY A 159 18.75 15.97 21.79
N ASP A 160 17.53 15.88 21.27
CA ASP A 160 16.28 16.17 22.00
C ASP A 160 15.56 14.86 22.38
N TYR A 161 16.12 14.18 23.37
CA TYR A 161 15.58 12.89 23.85
C TYR A 161 14.18 13.04 24.46
N GLU A 162 13.88 14.14 25.15
CA GLU A 162 12.57 14.35 25.76
C GLU A 162 11.49 14.55 24.70
N ARG A 163 11.80 15.21 23.59
CA ARG A 163 10.90 15.28 22.44
C ARG A 163 10.71 13.90 21.83
N ALA A 164 11.75 13.12 21.65
CA ALA A 164 11.64 11.74 21.15
C ALA A 164 10.70 10.90 22.03
N LYS A 165 10.85 11.00 23.35
CA LYS A 165 10.04 10.29 24.33
C LYS A 165 8.58 10.73 24.35
N SER A 166 8.33 12.03 24.35
CA SER A 166 6.96 12.58 24.31
C SER A 166 6.24 12.23 23.02
N THR A 167 6.96 12.24 21.88
CA THR A 167 6.43 11.81 20.58
C THR A 167 6.07 10.32 20.58
N ALA A 168 6.94 9.47 21.12
CA ALA A 168 6.67 8.04 21.21
C ALA A 168 5.44 7.71 22.07
N LEU A 169 5.29 8.41 23.21
CA LEU A 169 4.13 8.27 24.08
C LEU A 169 2.84 8.75 23.41
N TRP A 170 2.91 9.84 22.63
CA TRP A 170 1.76 10.31 21.87
C TRP A 170 1.31 9.27 20.82
N TYR A 171 2.23 8.66 20.09
CA TYR A 171 1.89 7.58 19.15
C TYR A 171 1.33 6.35 19.88
N GLN A 172 1.90 5.97 21.04
CA GLN A 172 1.38 4.86 21.83
C GLN A 172 -0.03 5.13 22.36
N GLU A 173 -0.32 6.35 22.79
CA GLU A 173 -1.66 6.75 23.23
C GLU A 173 -2.67 6.67 22.07
N LEU A 174 -2.28 7.17 20.90
CA LEU A 174 -3.13 7.19 19.70
C LEU A 174 -3.45 5.79 19.18
N PHE A 175 -2.44 4.95 18.96
CA PHE A 175 -2.64 3.62 18.37
C PHE A 175 -2.98 2.54 19.39
N GLY A 176 -2.66 2.77 20.65
CA GLY A 176 -2.78 1.78 21.73
C GLY A 176 -1.54 0.91 21.89
N LYS A 177 -1.37 0.35 23.08
CA LYS A 177 -0.14 -0.39 23.52
C LYS A 177 0.26 -1.55 22.61
N ASP A 178 -0.74 -2.24 22.02
CA ASP A 178 -0.49 -3.42 21.20
C ASP A 178 -0.38 -3.12 19.69
N ASN A 179 -0.53 -1.85 19.32
CA ASN A 179 -0.55 -1.42 17.92
C ASN A 179 0.51 -0.37 17.59
N TYR A 180 1.41 -0.05 18.52
CA TYR A 180 2.53 0.85 18.29
C TYR A 180 3.84 0.21 18.76
N TYR A 181 4.87 0.30 17.91
CA TYR A 181 6.19 -0.29 18.13
C TYR A 181 7.31 0.71 17.83
N ILE A 182 8.34 0.72 18.67
CA ILE A 182 9.60 1.37 18.31
C ILE A 182 10.32 0.48 17.30
N GLU A 183 10.52 1.00 16.11
CA GLU A 183 11.23 0.32 15.03
C GLU A 183 12.74 0.44 15.24
N LEU A 184 13.42 -0.69 15.14
CA LEU A 184 14.88 -0.77 15.25
C LEU A 184 15.47 -1.20 13.92
N GLN A 185 16.46 -0.43 13.46
CA GLN A 185 17.22 -0.71 12.24
C GLN A 185 18.72 -0.57 12.53
N ASP A 186 19.54 -1.34 11.84
CA ASP A 186 20.99 -1.25 11.86
C ASP A 186 21.53 -1.58 10.46
N HIS A 187 22.02 -0.58 9.76
CA HIS A 187 22.64 -0.70 8.44
C HIS A 187 24.14 -0.42 8.49
N GLY A 188 24.70 -0.30 9.69
CA GLY A 188 26.12 0.04 9.89
C GLY A 188 26.47 1.51 9.60
N LEU A 189 25.47 2.40 9.68
CA LEU A 189 25.65 3.84 9.53
C LEU A 189 26.15 4.46 10.85
N GLU A 190 26.87 5.58 10.77
CA GLU A 190 27.29 6.31 11.97
C GLU A 190 26.10 6.73 12.83
N GLU A 191 25.01 7.15 12.19
CA GLU A 191 23.75 7.53 12.85
C GLU A 191 23.12 6.36 13.61
N ASP A 192 23.25 5.12 13.12
CA ASP A 192 22.73 3.93 13.81
C ASP A 192 23.42 3.74 15.15
N THR A 193 24.71 4.02 15.24
CA THR A 193 25.48 3.92 16.51
C THR A 193 24.97 4.89 17.58
N ILE A 194 24.35 5.99 17.18
CA ILE A 194 23.76 6.99 18.08
C ILE A 194 22.31 6.63 18.39
N VAL A 195 21.51 6.33 17.34
CA VAL A 195 20.06 6.22 17.41
C VAL A 195 19.63 4.90 18.05
N LEU A 196 20.20 3.78 17.62
CA LEU A 196 19.77 2.44 18.07
C LEU A 196 19.83 2.26 19.59
N PRO A 197 20.93 2.59 20.32
CA PRO A 197 20.96 2.50 21.77
C PRO A 197 19.93 3.38 22.47
N GLN A 198 19.64 4.56 21.91
CA GLN A 198 18.66 5.49 22.48
C GLN A 198 17.23 5.00 22.25
N LEU A 199 16.93 4.39 21.09
CA LEU A 199 15.63 3.78 20.82
C LEU A 199 15.37 2.60 21.77
N ILE A 200 16.36 1.73 21.99
CA ILE A 200 16.27 0.62 22.94
C ILE A 200 16.03 1.15 24.37
N LYS A 201 16.77 2.17 24.78
CA LYS A 201 16.58 2.84 26.08
C LYS A 201 15.16 3.40 26.19
N LEU A 202 14.70 4.13 25.19
CA LEU A 202 13.37 4.74 25.14
C LEU A 202 12.26 3.67 25.23
N ALA A 203 12.38 2.58 24.47
CA ALA A 203 11.45 1.48 24.50
C ALA A 203 11.36 0.84 25.90
N ARG A 204 12.50 0.63 26.56
CA ARG A 204 12.56 0.08 27.92
C ARG A 204 11.98 1.04 28.97
N GLU A 205 12.24 2.35 28.86
CA GLU A 205 11.71 3.36 29.79
C GLU A 205 10.21 3.56 29.67
N THR A 206 9.66 3.46 28.44
CA THR A 206 8.24 3.70 28.17
C THR A 206 7.39 2.44 28.19
N GLY A 207 8.03 1.25 28.14
CA GLY A 207 7.35 -0.03 28.00
C GLY A 207 6.74 -0.24 26.60
N ILE A 208 7.14 0.57 25.59
CA ILE A 208 6.71 0.39 24.21
C ILE A 208 7.48 -0.81 23.62
N PRO A 209 6.79 -1.79 23.00
CA PRO A 209 7.47 -2.92 22.38
C PRO A 209 8.31 -2.48 21.18
N MET A 210 9.38 -3.24 20.89
CA MET A 210 10.29 -3.01 19.76
C MET A 210 9.98 -3.96 18.62
N ALA A 211 10.21 -3.53 17.38
CA ALA A 211 10.18 -4.37 16.18
C ALA A 211 11.43 -4.12 15.35
N ALA A 212 12.17 -5.19 15.02
CA ALA A 212 13.34 -5.11 14.15
C ALA A 212 12.91 -5.12 12.69
N THR A 213 13.41 -4.21 11.87
CA THR A 213 13.20 -4.16 10.42
C THR A 213 14.52 -3.91 9.69
N ASN A 214 14.49 -3.98 8.36
CA ASN A 214 15.69 -3.71 7.57
C ASN A 214 15.47 -2.70 6.45
N ASP A 215 14.32 -2.03 6.39
CA ASP A 215 14.06 -0.99 5.36
C ASP A 215 14.55 -1.44 3.96
N SER A 216 14.12 -2.65 3.56
CA SER A 216 14.75 -3.34 2.43
C SER A 216 14.32 -2.70 1.11
N HIS A 217 15.29 -2.26 0.33
CA HIS A 217 15.11 -1.63 -0.97
C HIS A 217 15.49 -2.53 -2.15
N TYR A 218 16.17 -3.64 -1.89
CA TYR A 218 16.55 -4.62 -2.90
C TYR A 218 16.62 -6.04 -2.31
N LEU A 219 16.66 -7.05 -3.17
CA LEU A 219 16.50 -8.44 -2.76
C LEU A 219 17.78 -9.04 -2.16
N ARG A 220 18.92 -8.78 -2.77
CA ARG A 220 20.22 -9.36 -2.39
C ARG A 220 21.27 -8.26 -2.26
N LYS A 221 22.29 -8.52 -1.47
CA LYS A 221 23.37 -7.57 -1.21
C LYS A 221 24.03 -7.03 -2.49
N ASP A 222 24.21 -7.88 -3.50
CA ASP A 222 24.81 -7.51 -4.79
C ASP A 222 23.92 -6.57 -5.62
N ASP A 223 22.62 -6.47 -5.33
CA ASP A 223 21.67 -5.59 -6.03
C ASP A 223 21.84 -4.12 -5.66
N ALA A 224 22.63 -3.78 -4.64
CA ALA A 224 22.93 -2.42 -4.21
C ALA A 224 23.42 -1.53 -5.39
N LYS A 225 24.21 -2.10 -6.31
CA LYS A 225 24.69 -1.36 -7.50
C LYS A 225 23.55 -0.99 -8.45
N MET A 226 22.59 -1.87 -8.62
CA MET A 226 21.42 -1.62 -9.48
C MET A 226 20.53 -0.56 -8.84
N GLN A 227 20.29 -0.63 -7.54
CA GLN A 227 19.54 0.37 -6.80
C GLN A 227 20.21 1.75 -6.87
N SER A 228 21.54 1.85 -6.78
CA SER A 228 22.29 3.10 -6.97
C SER A 228 22.05 3.73 -8.35
N ILE A 229 21.86 2.93 -9.40
CA ILE A 229 21.50 3.43 -10.74
C ILE A 229 20.06 4.00 -10.75
N LEU A 230 19.12 3.36 -10.06
CA LEU A 230 17.74 3.89 -9.93
C LEU A 230 17.76 5.26 -9.26
N LEU A 231 18.53 5.44 -8.18
CA LEU A 231 18.69 6.75 -7.51
C LEU A 231 19.31 7.81 -8.43
N CYS A 232 20.25 7.44 -9.27
CA CYS A 232 20.79 8.35 -10.28
C CYS A 232 19.72 8.80 -11.28
N ILE A 233 18.86 7.88 -11.75
CA ILE A 233 17.74 8.22 -12.64
C ILE A 233 16.76 9.16 -11.93
N GLN A 234 16.41 8.86 -10.67
CA GLN A 234 15.51 9.66 -9.86
C GLN A 234 15.98 11.11 -9.69
N THR A 235 17.27 11.29 -9.47
CA THR A 235 17.88 12.60 -9.17
C THR A 235 18.45 13.32 -10.38
N GLY A 236 18.38 12.70 -11.57
CA GLY A 236 18.97 13.25 -12.80
C GLY A 236 20.51 13.32 -12.76
N LYS A 237 21.14 12.39 -12.05
CA LYS A 237 22.56 12.26 -11.88
C LYS A 237 23.11 11.04 -12.63
N THR A 238 24.43 10.94 -12.71
CA THR A 238 25.14 9.76 -13.20
C THR A 238 25.91 9.09 -12.07
N ILE A 239 26.34 7.85 -12.27
CA ILE A 239 27.17 7.13 -11.29
C ILE A 239 28.55 7.75 -11.08
N GLN A 240 28.99 8.67 -11.96
CA GLN A 240 30.27 9.37 -11.87
C GLN A 240 30.16 10.68 -11.08
N ASP A 241 28.97 11.18 -10.81
CA ASP A 241 28.77 12.42 -10.06
C ASP A 241 29.06 12.18 -8.58
N ALA A 242 29.98 12.96 -8.02
CA ALA A 242 30.42 12.82 -6.64
C ALA A 242 29.35 13.24 -5.61
N ASP A 243 28.39 14.07 -6.04
CA ASP A 243 27.25 14.56 -5.23
C ASP A 243 25.95 13.82 -5.49
N ARG A 244 26.02 12.62 -6.10
CA ARG A 244 24.84 11.78 -6.30
C ARG A 244 24.27 11.28 -4.98
N MET A 245 22.97 11.09 -4.94
CA MET A 245 22.32 10.36 -3.85
C MET A 245 22.70 8.89 -3.93
N GLU A 246 23.17 8.33 -2.84
CA GLU A 246 23.45 6.90 -2.72
C GLU A 246 23.23 6.42 -1.28
N PHE A 247 22.93 5.15 -1.13
CA PHE A 247 22.96 4.49 0.18
C PHE A 247 24.44 4.25 0.55
N ARG A 248 24.83 4.68 1.75
CA ARG A 248 26.23 4.62 2.20
C ARG A 248 26.71 3.22 2.54
N THR A 249 25.78 2.25 2.61
CA THR A 249 26.07 0.83 2.85
C THR A 249 25.24 -0.04 1.91
N ASP A 250 25.60 -1.31 1.77
CA ASP A 250 24.89 -2.31 0.97
C ASP A 250 23.99 -3.23 1.82
N GLU A 251 23.57 -2.74 3.00
CA GLU A 251 22.84 -3.53 4.00
C GLU A 251 21.30 -3.49 3.87
N PHE A 252 20.75 -2.77 2.89
CA PHE A 252 19.30 -2.59 2.68
C PHE A 252 18.66 -3.71 1.86
N TYR A 253 19.16 -4.95 1.97
CA TYR A 253 18.63 -6.11 1.26
C TYR A 253 17.67 -6.94 2.14
N VAL A 254 16.90 -7.82 1.51
CA VAL A 254 16.03 -8.76 2.21
C VAL A 254 16.90 -9.82 2.89
N LYS A 255 17.18 -9.62 4.18
CA LYS A 255 17.99 -10.48 5.04
C LYS A 255 17.24 -11.77 5.43
N THR A 256 18.00 -12.81 5.68
CA THR A 256 17.47 -14.06 6.27
C THR A 256 17.07 -13.85 7.72
N THR A 257 16.27 -14.76 8.25
CA THR A 257 15.91 -14.78 9.68
C THR A 257 17.13 -14.82 10.57
N ASP A 258 18.12 -15.67 10.23
CA ASP A 258 19.35 -15.82 11.03
C ASP A 258 20.18 -14.53 11.04
N GLU A 259 20.35 -13.87 9.89
CA GLU A 259 21.03 -12.56 9.79
C GLU A 259 20.35 -11.49 10.65
N MET A 260 19.01 -11.45 10.69
CA MET A 260 18.30 -10.47 11.51
C MET A 260 18.44 -10.78 13.01
N TYR A 261 18.37 -12.06 13.42
CA TYR A 261 18.58 -12.42 14.81
C TYR A 261 20.04 -12.27 15.27
N GLU A 262 21.01 -12.37 14.38
CA GLU A 262 22.42 -12.05 14.66
C GLU A 262 22.60 -10.55 14.85
N LEU A 263 22.03 -9.74 13.94
CA LEU A 263 22.11 -8.27 13.97
C LEU A 263 21.48 -7.70 15.25
N PHE A 264 20.36 -8.25 15.69
CA PHE A 264 19.62 -7.80 16.88
C PHE A 264 19.78 -8.76 18.08
N ALA A 265 20.94 -9.43 18.19
CA ALA A 265 21.19 -10.39 19.28
C ALA A 265 21.04 -9.79 20.69
N MET A 266 21.22 -8.46 20.84
CA MET A 266 21.05 -7.73 22.10
C MET A 266 19.57 -7.50 22.49
N VAL A 267 18.64 -7.65 21.55
CA VAL A 267 17.19 -7.47 21.72
C VAL A 267 16.39 -8.43 20.82
N PRO A 268 16.56 -9.77 21.00
CA PRO A 268 15.96 -10.76 20.10
C PRO A 268 14.42 -10.72 20.10
N GLU A 269 13.83 -10.16 21.16
CA GLU A 269 12.39 -9.91 21.22
C GLU A 269 11.90 -8.95 20.13
N ALA A 270 12.74 -8.05 19.62
CA ALA A 270 12.38 -7.17 18.53
C ALA A 270 12.17 -7.94 17.22
N CYS A 271 12.96 -8.99 16.95
CA CYS A 271 12.74 -9.90 15.83
C CYS A 271 11.49 -10.75 16.05
N ALA A 272 11.31 -11.35 17.23
CA ALA A 272 10.14 -12.17 17.54
C ALA A 272 8.82 -11.39 17.48
N ASN A 273 8.83 -10.10 17.80
CA ASN A 273 7.64 -9.24 17.71
C ASN A 273 7.17 -9.03 16.27
N THR A 274 8.03 -9.17 15.25
CA THR A 274 7.62 -9.06 13.85
C THR A 274 6.60 -10.14 13.48
N GLN A 275 6.77 -11.36 13.97
CA GLN A 275 5.79 -12.43 13.79
C GLN A 275 4.48 -12.13 14.53
N LYS A 276 4.53 -11.60 15.75
CA LYS A 276 3.33 -11.21 16.50
C LYS A 276 2.54 -10.12 15.78
N ILE A 277 3.23 -9.16 15.16
CA ILE A 277 2.62 -8.12 14.31
C ILE A 277 1.98 -8.79 13.10
N ALA A 278 2.69 -9.67 12.42
CA ALA A 278 2.17 -10.38 11.26
C ALA A 278 0.91 -11.20 11.61
N ASP A 279 0.86 -11.83 12.77
CA ASP A 279 -0.30 -12.61 13.23
C ASP A 279 -1.54 -11.73 13.47
N GLN A 280 -1.34 -10.48 13.86
CA GLN A 280 -2.42 -9.50 14.04
C GLN A 280 -2.96 -8.94 12.72
N CYS A 281 -2.16 -8.94 11.65
CA CYS A 281 -2.55 -8.41 10.34
C CYS A 281 -3.36 -9.46 9.56
N ASN A 282 -4.68 -9.30 9.54
CA ASN A 282 -5.61 -10.25 8.92
C ASN A 282 -6.58 -9.50 8.00
N PHE A 283 -6.08 -9.10 6.84
CA PHE A 283 -6.84 -8.44 5.80
C PHE A 283 -6.75 -9.24 4.49
N ASP A 284 -7.89 -9.48 3.87
CA ASP A 284 -8.00 -10.11 2.55
C ASP A 284 -8.81 -9.22 1.60
N PHE A 285 -8.37 -9.15 0.34
CA PHE A 285 -9.15 -8.49 -0.72
C PHE A 285 -10.31 -9.37 -1.15
N ASP A 286 -11.51 -8.79 -1.22
CA ASP A 286 -12.66 -9.41 -1.83
C ASP A 286 -12.70 -9.12 -3.33
N PHE A 287 -12.36 -10.13 -4.14
CA PHE A 287 -12.45 -10.09 -5.60
C PHE A 287 -13.72 -10.73 -6.14
N GLY A 288 -14.54 -11.35 -5.28
CA GLY A 288 -15.74 -12.10 -5.68
C GLY A 288 -16.95 -11.23 -5.96
N HIS A 289 -16.98 -10.01 -5.48
CA HIS A 289 -18.12 -9.12 -5.59
C HIS A 289 -17.83 -7.90 -6.46
N THR A 290 -18.57 -7.78 -7.54
CA THR A 290 -18.52 -6.60 -8.41
C THR A 290 -19.10 -5.39 -7.67
N LYS A 291 -18.29 -4.34 -7.51
CA LYS A 291 -18.68 -3.10 -6.80
C LYS A 291 -19.19 -2.03 -7.77
N ILE A 292 -20.13 -2.41 -8.66
CA ILE A 292 -20.82 -1.46 -9.52
C ILE A 292 -21.86 -0.72 -8.66
N PRO A 293 -21.91 0.64 -8.74
CA PRO A 293 -22.94 1.40 -8.06
C PRO A 293 -24.35 0.94 -8.46
N TYR A 294 -25.26 0.94 -7.50
CA TYR A 294 -26.66 0.59 -7.77
C TYR A 294 -27.33 1.77 -8.49
N TYR A 295 -27.91 1.51 -9.66
CA TYR A 295 -28.76 2.46 -10.35
C TYR A 295 -30.16 2.44 -9.71
N LYS A 296 -30.80 3.58 -9.57
CA LYS A 296 -32.18 3.68 -9.09
C LYS A 296 -33.07 4.03 -10.25
N ALA A 297 -33.77 3.03 -10.79
CA ALA A 297 -34.69 3.26 -11.92
C ALA A 297 -35.81 4.25 -11.56
N GLN A 298 -36.25 5.00 -12.55
CA GLN A 298 -37.35 5.92 -12.40
C GLN A 298 -38.66 5.16 -12.08
N ASN A 299 -39.55 5.79 -11.33
CA ASN A 299 -40.88 5.25 -10.96
C ASN A 299 -40.83 3.95 -10.10
N GLY A 300 -39.72 3.62 -9.46
CA GLY A 300 -39.61 2.46 -8.59
C GLY A 300 -39.64 1.11 -9.33
N MET A 301 -39.48 1.09 -10.63
CA MET A 301 -39.35 -0.12 -11.44
C MET A 301 -38.09 -0.90 -11.08
N ASP A 302 -38.13 -2.22 -11.20
CA ASP A 302 -36.92 -3.04 -11.11
C ASP A 302 -35.93 -2.66 -12.21
N ASN A 303 -34.62 -2.60 -11.87
CA ASN A 303 -33.60 -2.15 -12.81
C ASN A 303 -33.47 -3.06 -14.04
N GLN A 304 -33.69 -4.37 -13.88
CA GLN A 304 -33.66 -5.28 -15.02
C GLN A 304 -34.84 -5.06 -15.95
N GLU A 305 -36.04 -4.92 -15.41
CA GLU A 305 -37.26 -4.62 -16.18
C GLU A 305 -37.13 -3.27 -16.89
N PHE A 306 -36.55 -2.27 -16.22
CA PHE A 306 -36.34 -0.96 -16.81
C PHE A 306 -35.31 -1.01 -17.96
N PHE A 307 -34.23 -1.76 -17.79
CA PHE A 307 -33.24 -1.98 -18.84
C PHE A 307 -33.83 -2.68 -20.06
N GLU A 308 -34.57 -3.78 -19.83
CA GLU A 308 -35.25 -4.53 -20.88
C GLU A 308 -36.22 -3.62 -21.66
N LYS A 309 -37.03 -2.84 -20.96
CA LYS A 309 -37.95 -1.88 -21.56
C LYS A 309 -37.23 -0.86 -22.43
N LEU A 310 -36.14 -0.25 -21.94
CA LEU A 310 -35.36 0.72 -22.71
C LEU A 310 -34.77 0.11 -23.99
N CYS A 311 -34.30 -1.14 -23.91
CA CYS A 311 -33.77 -1.86 -25.07
C CYS A 311 -34.85 -2.13 -26.13
N TRP A 312 -36.03 -2.59 -25.72
CA TRP A 312 -37.14 -2.86 -26.64
C TRP A 312 -37.70 -1.55 -27.26
N ASP A 313 -37.94 -0.53 -26.45
CA ASP A 313 -38.39 0.78 -26.92
C ASP A 313 -37.37 1.39 -27.88
N GLY A 314 -36.05 1.20 -27.61
CA GLY A 314 -34.96 1.63 -28.46
C GLY A 314 -34.90 0.89 -29.80
N LEU A 315 -35.15 -0.41 -29.78
CA LEU A 315 -35.20 -1.26 -31.00
C LEU A 315 -36.35 -0.81 -31.93
N GLU A 316 -37.54 -0.66 -31.40
CA GLU A 316 -38.71 -0.21 -32.15
C GLU A 316 -38.51 1.20 -32.73
N ARG A 317 -37.98 2.13 -31.92
CA ARG A 317 -37.70 3.49 -32.35
C ARG A 317 -36.70 3.58 -33.51
N ARG A 318 -35.70 2.66 -33.57
CA ARG A 318 -34.66 2.66 -34.61
C ARG A 318 -35.03 1.91 -35.87
N TYR A 319 -35.77 0.82 -35.76
CA TYR A 319 -36.09 -0.08 -36.87
C TYR A 319 -37.55 0.05 -37.34
N GLY A 320 -38.38 0.81 -36.60
CA GLY A 320 -39.80 0.92 -36.89
C GLY A 320 -40.63 -0.32 -36.46
N PRO A 321 -41.88 -0.43 -36.90
CA PRO A 321 -42.78 -1.53 -36.44
C PRO A 321 -42.37 -2.90 -37.00
N ASP A 322 -41.69 -2.94 -38.16
CA ASP A 322 -41.31 -4.18 -38.86
C ASP A 322 -39.88 -4.62 -38.53
N VAL A 323 -39.55 -4.74 -37.24
CA VAL A 323 -38.24 -5.20 -36.79
C VAL A 323 -37.97 -6.63 -37.26
N PRO A 324 -36.85 -6.90 -37.96
CA PRO A 324 -36.48 -8.26 -38.36
C PRO A 324 -36.37 -9.21 -37.15
N GLN A 325 -36.85 -10.46 -37.31
CA GLN A 325 -36.80 -11.43 -36.23
C GLN A 325 -35.38 -11.69 -35.73
N SER A 326 -34.38 -11.69 -36.65
CA SER A 326 -32.97 -11.83 -36.26
C SER A 326 -32.47 -10.75 -35.30
N ASN A 327 -32.97 -9.51 -35.41
CA ASN A 327 -32.62 -8.43 -34.51
C ASN A 327 -33.29 -8.61 -33.13
N LYS A 328 -34.53 -9.10 -33.12
CA LYS A 328 -35.23 -9.41 -31.86
C LYS A 328 -34.51 -10.54 -31.11
N ASP A 329 -34.14 -11.60 -31.82
CA ASP A 329 -33.41 -12.73 -31.26
C ASP A 329 -32.05 -12.29 -30.73
N ARG A 330 -31.33 -11.45 -31.47
CA ARG A 330 -30.05 -10.90 -31.07
C ARG A 330 -30.19 -10.02 -29.82
N LEU A 331 -31.17 -9.13 -29.75
CA LEU A 331 -31.41 -8.29 -28.58
C LEU A 331 -31.75 -9.14 -27.35
N THR A 332 -32.63 -10.14 -27.50
CA THR A 332 -32.96 -11.07 -26.41
C THR A 332 -31.73 -11.77 -25.87
N TYR A 333 -30.84 -12.23 -26.75
CA TYR A 333 -29.58 -12.87 -26.36
C TYR A 333 -28.69 -11.88 -25.58
N GLU A 334 -28.47 -10.67 -26.08
CA GLU A 334 -27.60 -9.69 -25.42
C GLU A 334 -28.14 -9.21 -24.07
N ILE A 335 -29.44 -8.99 -23.93
CA ILE A 335 -30.10 -8.70 -22.66
C ILE A 335 -29.85 -9.85 -21.66
N GLY A 336 -29.98 -11.09 -22.11
CA GLY A 336 -29.69 -12.27 -21.29
C GLY A 336 -28.24 -12.33 -20.80
N VAL A 337 -27.29 -11.99 -21.66
CA VAL A 337 -25.86 -11.90 -21.30
C VAL A 337 -25.61 -10.81 -20.26
N VAL A 338 -26.13 -9.60 -20.49
CA VAL A 338 -25.98 -8.46 -19.54
C VAL A 338 -26.53 -8.84 -18.18
N LYS A 339 -27.71 -9.46 -18.13
CA LYS A 339 -28.35 -9.94 -16.91
C LYS A 339 -27.52 -10.99 -16.18
N SER A 340 -27.10 -12.03 -16.90
CA SER A 340 -26.33 -13.15 -16.32
C SER A 340 -24.97 -12.73 -15.78
N MET A 341 -24.36 -11.72 -16.37
CA MET A 341 -23.08 -11.13 -15.93
C MET A 341 -23.24 -10.03 -14.85
N GLY A 342 -24.46 -9.64 -14.48
CA GLY A 342 -24.71 -8.62 -13.46
C GLY A 342 -24.40 -7.18 -13.88
N TYR A 343 -24.37 -6.88 -15.19
CA TYR A 343 -24.00 -5.56 -15.71
C TYR A 343 -25.19 -4.62 -15.96
N THR A 344 -26.40 -4.98 -15.58
CA THR A 344 -27.62 -4.16 -15.78
C THR A 344 -27.45 -2.74 -15.23
N ASN A 345 -26.98 -2.60 -13.99
CA ASN A 345 -26.74 -1.29 -13.39
C ASN A 345 -25.70 -0.47 -14.17
N TYR A 346 -24.65 -1.10 -14.68
CA TYR A 346 -23.62 -0.44 -15.47
C TYR A 346 -24.22 0.15 -16.77
N TYR A 347 -25.00 -0.63 -17.50
CA TYR A 347 -25.68 -0.18 -18.72
C TYR A 347 -26.64 0.98 -18.43
N LEU A 348 -27.42 0.91 -17.37
CA LEU A 348 -28.34 1.97 -16.99
C LEU A 348 -27.62 3.27 -16.59
N ILE A 349 -26.52 3.19 -15.86
CA ILE A 349 -25.70 4.36 -15.48
C ILE A 349 -25.13 5.02 -16.75
N VAL A 350 -24.57 4.21 -17.67
CA VAL A 350 -24.01 4.73 -18.93
C VAL A 350 -25.11 5.37 -19.79
N TRP A 351 -26.25 4.70 -19.93
CA TRP A 351 -27.40 5.24 -20.64
C TRP A 351 -27.87 6.58 -20.04
N ASP A 352 -27.96 6.68 -18.74
CA ASP A 352 -28.50 7.85 -18.04
C ASP A 352 -27.68 9.12 -18.33
N TYR A 353 -26.35 9.08 -18.13
CA TYR A 353 -25.54 10.27 -18.39
C TYR A 353 -25.43 10.61 -19.88
N ILE A 354 -25.44 9.58 -20.78
CA ILE A 354 -25.47 9.82 -22.23
C ILE A 354 -26.80 10.46 -22.63
N ASN A 355 -27.91 9.93 -22.12
CA ASN A 355 -29.24 10.45 -22.39
C ASN A 355 -29.41 11.87 -21.85
N TYR A 356 -28.91 12.15 -20.65
CA TYR A 356 -28.87 13.49 -20.09
C TYR A 356 -28.08 14.45 -21.00
N ALA A 357 -26.86 14.10 -21.39
CA ALA A 357 -26.06 14.95 -22.27
C ALA A 357 -26.79 15.25 -23.58
N LYS A 358 -27.36 14.23 -24.23
CA LYS A 358 -28.15 14.40 -25.46
C LYS A 358 -29.37 15.30 -25.24
N SER A 359 -30.07 15.18 -24.14
CA SER A 359 -31.24 16.01 -23.80
C SER A 359 -30.88 17.49 -23.60
N GLN A 360 -29.64 17.78 -23.21
CA GLN A 360 -29.13 19.14 -23.05
C GLN A 360 -28.46 19.68 -24.33
N GLY A 361 -28.55 18.96 -25.45
CA GLY A 361 -27.91 19.37 -26.71
C GLY A 361 -26.38 19.26 -26.70
N ILE A 362 -25.80 18.51 -25.70
CA ILE A 362 -24.37 18.29 -25.63
C ILE A 362 -24.01 17.15 -26.59
N PRO A 363 -23.06 17.35 -27.53
CA PRO A 363 -22.63 16.32 -28.46
C PRO A 363 -22.00 15.13 -27.69
N VAL A 364 -22.44 13.91 -28.05
CA VAL A 364 -21.88 12.68 -27.54
C VAL A 364 -21.28 11.90 -28.69
N GLY A 365 -20.01 11.52 -28.57
CA GLY A 365 -19.31 10.69 -29.55
C GLY A 365 -19.95 9.30 -29.70
N PRO A 366 -19.77 8.64 -30.86
CA PRO A 366 -20.42 7.35 -31.15
C PRO A 366 -19.84 6.17 -30.36
N GLY A 367 -18.91 6.40 -29.45
CA GLY A 367 -18.21 5.37 -28.72
C GLY A 367 -17.02 4.77 -29.47
N ARG A 368 -16.34 3.82 -28.84
CA ARG A 368 -15.19 3.10 -29.43
C ARG A 368 -15.15 1.66 -28.91
N GLY A 369 -14.42 0.78 -29.61
CA GLY A 369 -14.25 -0.62 -29.24
C GLY A 369 -15.39 -1.50 -29.71
N SER A 370 -15.45 -2.71 -29.20
CA SER A 370 -16.42 -3.75 -29.61
C SER A 370 -17.87 -3.45 -29.20
N GLY A 371 -18.09 -2.56 -28.23
CA GLY A 371 -19.43 -2.13 -27.80
C GLY A 371 -20.29 -1.58 -28.94
N ALA A 372 -19.67 -0.97 -29.96
CA ALA A 372 -20.36 -0.49 -31.17
C ALA A 372 -21.04 -1.61 -31.98
N GLY A 373 -20.68 -2.87 -31.78
CA GLY A 373 -21.32 -4.03 -32.39
C GLY A 373 -22.51 -4.62 -31.60
N SER A 374 -22.82 -4.06 -30.44
CA SER A 374 -23.93 -4.51 -29.59
C SER A 374 -25.24 -3.82 -30.04
N ILE A 375 -26.32 -4.61 -30.18
CA ILE A 375 -27.63 -4.07 -30.47
C ILE A 375 -28.31 -3.49 -29.21
N ALA A 376 -27.91 -3.93 -28.01
CA ALA A 376 -28.39 -3.42 -26.74
C ALA A 376 -27.74 -2.09 -26.35
N ALA A 377 -26.48 -1.85 -26.78
CA ALA A 377 -25.76 -0.61 -26.51
C ALA A 377 -26.03 0.46 -27.60
#